data_6e5b2e6c1db1906e3b0036a2662be0ec
#
_entry.id   6e5b2e6c1db1906e3b0036a2662be0ec
#
_cell.length_a   1.000
_cell.length_b   1.000
_cell.length_c   1.000
_cell.angle_alpha   90.00
_cell.angle_beta   90.00
_cell.angle_gamma   90.00
#
_symmetry.space_group_name_H-M   'P 1'
#
loop_
_entity.id
_entity.type
_entity.pdbx_description
1 polymer ?
#
loop_
_entity_poly.entity_id
_entity_poly.type
_entity_poly.pdbx_seq_one_letter_code
_entity_poly.pdbx_strand_id
1 'polypeptide(L)'
;MIKCSFSEEMAVRKPKPIITLIGVRQAKKGLKFIHEPSSEKCKDCQLYRVCIENLERGRVYEIVGLRNKKFPCLLHDEGVRVVEVVESDIASTVPQKSALEGATITFHAQNCENQFCKFKSLCEPVGLFDGDKCQIVKVENKIECPLGYDLVKVLLRRIIDA
;
A
#
# COMPACT_ATOMS: atom_id res chain seq x y z
N MET A 1 -32.73 7.28 -22.26
CA MET A 1 -31.78 6.21 -21.89
C MET A 1 -31.16 6.55 -20.55
N ILE A 2 -31.60 5.91 -19.51
CA ILE A 2 -31.04 6.15 -18.17
C ILE A 2 -29.74 5.39 -18.07
N LYS A 3 -28.63 6.10 -18.16
CA LYS A 3 -27.33 5.50 -17.83
C LYS A 3 -27.33 5.17 -16.36
N CYS A 4 -27.07 3.92 -16.07
CA CYS A 4 -26.98 3.44 -14.71
C CYS A 4 -25.82 4.12 -14.00
N SER A 5 -26.07 5.11 -13.16
CA SER A 5 -25.05 5.79 -12.38
C SER A 5 -24.40 4.88 -11.32
N PHE A 6 -24.97 3.69 -11.12
CA PHE A 6 -24.45 2.71 -10.16
C PHE A 6 -23.06 2.20 -10.48
N SER A 7 -22.66 2.16 -11.76
CA SER A 7 -21.33 1.70 -12.13
C SER A 7 -20.22 2.68 -11.74
N GLU A 8 -20.55 3.98 -11.58
CA GLU A 8 -19.56 4.98 -11.15
C GLU A 8 -19.33 4.96 -9.64
N GLU A 9 -20.35 4.68 -8.84
CA GLU A 9 -20.21 4.57 -7.38
C GLU A 9 -19.42 3.34 -6.95
N MET A 10 -19.44 2.28 -7.76
CA MET A 10 -18.70 1.05 -7.51
C MET A 10 -17.31 1.06 -8.16
N ALA A 11 -16.97 2.11 -8.90
CA ALA A 11 -15.65 2.21 -9.53
C ALA A 11 -14.56 2.35 -8.47
N VAL A 12 -13.49 1.59 -8.62
CA VAL A 12 -12.32 1.66 -7.75
C VAL A 12 -11.65 3.02 -7.95
N ARG A 13 -11.50 3.78 -6.86
CA ARG A 13 -10.86 5.09 -6.90
C ARG A 13 -9.36 4.96 -7.19
N LYS A 14 -8.88 5.75 -8.14
CA LYS A 14 -7.43 5.85 -8.37
C LYS A 14 -6.81 6.77 -7.31
N PRO A 15 -5.72 6.34 -6.65
CA PRO A 15 -5.04 7.19 -5.69
C PRO A 15 -4.34 8.35 -6.39
N LYS A 16 -4.26 9.49 -5.70
CA LYS A 16 -3.50 10.65 -6.18
C LYS A 16 -2.01 10.42 -5.92
N PRO A 17 -1.13 10.68 -6.91
CA PRO A 17 0.31 10.57 -6.67
C PRO A 17 0.80 11.56 -5.62
N ILE A 18 1.76 11.12 -4.83
CA ILE A 18 2.45 11.91 -3.81
C ILE A 18 3.88 12.10 -4.26
N ILE A 19 4.42 13.29 -4.08
CA ILE A 19 5.83 13.60 -4.39
C ILE A 19 6.69 13.20 -3.21
N THR A 20 7.77 12.46 -3.50
CA THR A 20 8.77 12.10 -2.50
C THR A 20 10.15 11.97 -3.14
N LEU A 21 11.12 11.59 -2.36
CA LEU A 21 12.52 11.42 -2.78
C LEU A 21 12.97 10.00 -2.46
N ILE A 22 13.56 9.34 -3.45
CA ILE A 22 14.09 7.99 -3.33
C ILE A 22 15.54 7.99 -3.81
N GLY A 23 16.39 7.15 -3.21
CA GLY A 23 17.76 7.00 -3.66
C GLY A 23 17.83 6.74 -5.17
N VAL A 24 18.76 7.41 -5.85
CA VAL A 24 18.86 7.36 -7.32
C VAL A 24 18.91 5.92 -7.84
N ARG A 25 19.61 5.04 -7.15
CA ARG A 25 19.71 3.62 -7.54
C ARG A 25 18.40 2.87 -7.48
N GLN A 26 17.51 3.29 -6.60
CA GLN A 26 16.21 2.64 -6.36
C GLN A 26 15.06 3.30 -7.10
N ALA A 27 15.30 4.47 -7.70
CA ALA A 27 14.26 5.27 -8.38
C ALA A 27 13.89 4.65 -9.72
N LYS A 28 13.11 3.59 -9.68
CA LYS A 28 12.61 2.86 -10.86
C LYS A 28 11.10 2.76 -10.82
N LYS A 29 10.45 3.05 -11.93
CA LYS A 29 9.00 2.92 -12.07
C LYS A 29 8.56 1.48 -11.82
N GLY A 30 7.55 1.30 -10.98
CA GLY A 30 7.05 -0.02 -10.59
C GLY A 30 7.68 -0.58 -9.31
N LEU A 31 8.75 0.04 -8.79
CA LEU A 31 9.35 -0.41 -7.54
C LEU A 31 8.40 -0.15 -6.38
N LYS A 32 8.22 -1.18 -5.54
CA LYS A 32 7.45 -1.07 -4.29
C LYS A 32 8.42 -1.03 -3.11
N PHE A 33 8.10 -0.21 -2.13
CA PHE A 33 8.93 -0.09 -0.92
C PHE A 33 8.07 0.20 0.30
N ILE A 34 8.59 -0.18 1.47
CA ILE A 34 7.97 0.15 2.75
C ILE A 34 8.59 1.45 3.24
N HIS A 35 7.76 2.42 3.62
CA HIS A 35 8.26 3.67 4.20
C HIS A 35 8.70 3.43 5.64
N GLU A 36 10.00 3.35 5.84
CA GLU A 36 10.63 3.09 7.12
C GLU A 36 10.86 4.38 7.93
N PRO A 37 11.10 4.25 9.25
CA PRO A 37 11.52 5.39 10.06
C PRO A 37 12.77 6.06 9.50
N SER A 38 12.80 7.38 9.60
CA SER A 38 13.95 8.17 9.17
C SER A 38 15.18 7.89 10.04
N SER A 39 16.35 7.97 9.44
CA SER A 39 17.63 8.02 10.17
C SER A 39 17.77 9.36 10.90
N GLU A 40 18.59 9.40 11.94
CA GLU A 40 18.94 10.65 12.64
C GLU A 40 19.55 11.69 11.69
N LYS A 41 20.27 11.23 10.66
CA LYS A 41 20.84 12.08 9.62
C LYS A 41 19.79 12.85 8.82
N CYS A 42 18.56 12.36 8.79
CA CYS A 42 17.46 12.99 8.07
C CYS A 42 16.82 14.15 8.83
N LYS A 43 16.94 14.19 10.17
CA LYS A 43 16.27 15.18 11.01
C LYS A 43 16.65 16.62 10.67
N ASP A 44 17.90 16.87 10.33
CA ASP A 44 18.40 18.18 9.97
C ASP A 44 18.48 18.41 8.46
N CYS A 45 17.93 17.49 7.67
CA CYS A 45 17.94 17.57 6.23
C CYS A 45 16.87 18.56 5.74
N GLN A 46 17.23 19.44 4.81
CA GLN A 46 16.30 20.40 4.20
C GLN A 46 15.16 19.71 3.44
N LEU A 47 15.36 18.47 3.02
CA LEU A 47 14.40 17.71 2.26
C LEU A 47 13.48 16.85 3.14
N TYR A 48 13.60 16.96 4.47
CA TYR A 48 12.89 16.11 5.42
C TYR A 48 11.39 16.04 5.18
N ARG A 49 10.75 17.19 4.96
CA ARG A 49 9.30 17.25 4.74
C ARG A 49 8.87 16.44 3.52
N VAL A 50 9.58 16.60 2.42
CA VAL A 50 9.23 15.91 1.17
C VAL A 50 9.63 14.45 1.21
N CYS A 51 10.81 14.15 1.76
CA CYS A 51 11.37 12.81 1.78
C CYS A 51 10.72 11.90 2.82
N ILE A 52 10.39 12.43 3.98
CA ILE A 52 9.94 11.65 5.13
C ILE A 52 8.48 11.93 5.50
N GLU A 53 8.10 13.20 5.68
CA GLU A 53 6.78 13.54 6.20
C GLU A 53 5.64 13.40 5.19
N ASN A 54 5.93 13.40 3.90
CA ASN A 54 4.90 13.23 2.88
C ASN A 54 4.29 11.84 2.85
N LEU A 55 5.00 10.84 3.39
CA LEU A 55 4.55 9.46 3.38
C LEU A 55 4.24 8.98 4.79
N GLU A 56 3.29 8.08 4.90
CA GLU A 56 2.93 7.46 6.17
C GLU A 56 3.82 6.27 6.47
N ARG A 57 4.36 6.25 7.68
CA ARG A 57 5.26 5.23 8.16
C ARG A 57 4.60 3.86 8.19
N GLY A 58 5.32 2.83 7.73
CA GLY A 58 4.84 1.45 7.72
C GLY A 58 3.94 1.10 6.55
N ARG A 59 3.64 2.05 5.68
CA ARG A 59 2.87 1.79 4.47
C ARG A 59 3.77 1.40 3.31
N VAL A 60 3.22 0.65 2.37
CA VAL A 60 3.90 0.25 1.15
C VAL A 60 3.50 1.20 0.03
N TYR A 61 4.50 1.74 -0.67
CA TYR A 61 4.29 2.66 -1.79
C TYR A 61 4.89 2.08 -3.06
N GLU A 62 4.32 2.47 -4.19
CA GLU A 62 4.81 2.09 -5.52
C GLU A 62 5.18 3.35 -6.29
N ILE A 63 6.34 3.34 -6.93
CA ILE A 63 6.80 4.43 -7.78
C ILE A 63 6.05 4.36 -9.11
N VAL A 64 5.26 5.40 -9.40
CA VAL A 64 4.46 5.48 -10.63
C VAL A 64 4.99 6.51 -11.62
N GLY A 65 5.90 7.38 -11.20
CA GLY A 65 6.50 8.38 -12.08
C GLY A 65 7.88 8.79 -11.59
N LEU A 66 8.74 9.16 -12.54
CA LEU A 66 10.10 9.65 -12.27
C LEU A 66 10.21 11.09 -12.76
N ARG A 67 10.85 11.94 -11.95
CA ARG A 67 11.18 13.31 -12.35
C ARG A 67 12.69 13.46 -12.50
N ASN A 68 13.13 14.43 -13.27
CA ASN A 68 14.57 14.60 -13.56
C ASN A 68 15.35 15.26 -12.42
N LYS A 69 14.67 15.83 -11.43
CA LYS A 69 15.31 16.58 -10.36
C LYS A 69 15.97 15.64 -9.35
N LYS A 70 17.24 15.92 -9.03
CA LYS A 70 18.04 15.14 -8.09
C LYS A 70 18.65 16.07 -7.03
N PHE A 71 18.90 15.52 -5.85
CA PHE A 71 19.49 16.25 -4.73
C PHE A 71 20.54 15.39 -4.03
N PRO A 72 21.57 15.98 -3.43
CA PRO A 72 22.51 15.24 -2.60
C PRO A 72 21.82 14.71 -1.34
N CYS A 73 22.31 13.59 -0.82
CA CYS A 73 21.78 12.97 0.38
C CYS A 73 22.92 12.32 1.18
N LEU A 74 22.88 12.45 2.51
CA LEU A 74 23.90 11.87 3.38
C LEU A 74 23.80 10.34 3.49
N LEU A 75 22.64 9.77 3.16
CA LEU A 75 22.40 8.31 3.23
C LEU A 75 22.62 7.61 1.90
N HIS A 76 22.53 8.32 0.79
CA HIS A 76 22.63 7.76 -0.56
C HIS A 76 23.81 8.40 -1.29
N ASP A 77 24.81 7.59 -1.62
CA ASP A 77 26.04 8.07 -2.26
C ASP A 77 25.78 8.83 -3.57
N GLU A 78 24.81 8.37 -4.36
CA GLU A 78 24.45 9.01 -5.63
C GLU A 78 23.35 10.06 -5.49
N GLY A 79 22.93 10.34 -4.24
CA GLY A 79 21.85 11.27 -3.96
C GLY A 79 20.47 10.66 -4.09
N VAL A 80 19.47 11.52 -4.10
CA VAL A 80 18.05 11.15 -4.22
C VAL A 80 17.43 11.80 -5.46
N ARG A 81 16.44 11.16 -6.01
CA ARG A 81 15.68 11.62 -7.16
C ARG A 81 14.22 11.86 -6.77
N VAL A 82 13.63 12.91 -7.31
CA VAL A 82 12.21 13.22 -7.12
C VAL A 82 11.38 12.19 -7.89
N VAL A 83 10.45 11.56 -7.20
CA VAL A 83 9.55 10.55 -7.78
C VAL A 83 8.11 10.82 -7.37
N GLU A 84 7.19 10.27 -8.14
CA GLU A 84 5.77 10.23 -7.82
C GLU A 84 5.43 8.83 -7.35
N VAL A 85 4.78 8.72 -6.20
CA VAL A 85 4.39 7.44 -5.62
C VAL A 85 2.91 7.42 -5.30
N VAL A 86 2.35 6.22 -5.26
CA VAL A 86 1.01 5.97 -4.72
C VAL A 86 1.12 4.89 -3.66
N GLU A 87 0.21 4.90 -2.69
CA GLU A 87 0.13 3.79 -1.75
C GLU A 87 -0.28 2.53 -2.52
N SER A 88 0.49 1.46 -2.35
CA SER A 88 0.30 0.21 -3.09
C SER A 88 -0.96 -0.51 -2.63
N ASP A 89 -1.62 -1.17 -3.57
CA ASP A 89 -2.63 -2.15 -3.24
C ASP A 89 -1.97 -3.34 -2.54
N ILE A 90 -2.63 -3.91 -1.54
CA ILE A 90 -2.09 -4.96 -0.70
C ILE A 90 -2.91 -6.23 -0.85
N ALA A 91 -2.23 -7.33 -1.16
CA ALA A 91 -2.85 -8.64 -1.16
C ALA A 91 -3.13 -9.09 0.28
N SER A 92 -4.34 -9.55 0.55
CA SER A 92 -4.75 -10.00 1.88
C SER A 92 -5.84 -11.07 1.76
N THR A 93 -6.28 -11.58 2.90
CA THR A 93 -7.43 -12.46 2.98
C THR A 93 -8.58 -11.77 3.68
N VAL A 94 -9.79 -12.06 3.25
CA VAL A 94 -11.03 -11.63 3.91
C VAL A 94 -11.98 -12.82 4.01
N PRO A 95 -12.94 -12.79 4.96
CA PRO A 95 -13.98 -13.82 5.00
C PRO A 95 -14.73 -13.87 3.68
N GLN A 96 -15.07 -15.04 3.20
CA GLN A 96 -15.78 -15.24 1.93
C GLN A 96 -17.06 -14.40 1.83
N LYS A 97 -17.79 -14.27 2.93
CA LYS A 97 -19.02 -13.46 2.99
C LYS A 97 -18.80 -11.97 2.71
N SER A 98 -17.57 -11.48 2.87
CA SER A 98 -17.21 -10.08 2.63
C SER A 98 -16.50 -9.86 1.29
N ALA A 99 -16.18 -10.92 0.56
CA ALA A 99 -15.38 -10.87 -0.66
C ALA A 99 -16.21 -10.44 -1.87
N LEU A 100 -16.43 -9.14 -2.01
CA LEU A 100 -17.16 -8.56 -3.13
C LEU A 100 -16.35 -7.39 -3.71
N GLU A 101 -16.07 -7.43 -5.00
CA GLU A 101 -15.34 -6.35 -5.67
C GLU A 101 -16.08 -5.02 -5.53
N GLY A 102 -15.34 -3.96 -5.23
CA GLY A 102 -15.86 -2.62 -5.00
C GLY A 102 -16.38 -2.38 -3.60
N ALA A 103 -16.57 -3.42 -2.78
CA ALA A 103 -17.04 -3.27 -1.41
C ALA A 103 -16.00 -2.58 -0.53
N THR A 104 -16.48 -1.79 0.41
CA THR A 104 -15.65 -1.18 1.46
C THR A 104 -15.72 -2.05 2.71
N ILE A 105 -14.56 -2.38 3.25
CA ILE A 105 -14.44 -3.19 4.46
C ILE A 105 -13.53 -2.48 5.46
N THR A 106 -13.64 -2.87 6.72
CA THR A 106 -12.66 -2.53 7.74
C THR A 106 -11.69 -3.69 7.87
N PHE A 107 -10.41 -3.42 7.66
CA PHE A 107 -9.39 -4.46 7.73
C PHE A 107 -9.13 -4.87 9.19
N HIS A 108 -9.09 -6.18 9.41
CA HIS A 108 -8.67 -6.78 10.68
C HIS A 108 -7.70 -7.91 10.39
N ALA A 109 -6.54 -7.86 11.01
CA ALA A 109 -5.55 -8.92 10.91
C ALA A 109 -6.10 -10.20 11.57
N GLN A 110 -5.79 -11.34 11.00
CA GLN A 110 -6.31 -12.64 11.45
C GLN A 110 -5.65 -13.15 12.74
N ASN A 111 -4.84 -12.48 13.43
CA ASN A 111 -4.21 -12.88 14.69
C ASN A 111 -4.03 -14.40 14.87
N CYS A 112 -3.55 -15.06 13.82
CA CYS A 112 -3.42 -16.49 13.77
C CYS A 112 -2.15 -16.96 14.47
N GLU A 113 -2.26 -17.98 15.34
CA GLU A 113 -1.12 -18.54 16.07
C GLU A 113 -0.22 -19.43 15.21
N ASN A 114 -0.70 -19.85 14.03
CA ASN A 114 0.07 -20.72 13.14
C ASN A 114 1.16 -19.92 12.41
N GLN A 115 2.35 -19.89 13.00
CA GLN A 115 3.50 -19.13 12.47
C GLN A 115 4.08 -19.74 11.18
N PHE A 116 3.78 -21.02 10.90
CA PHE A 116 4.35 -21.74 9.76
C PHE A 116 3.38 -21.86 8.58
N CYS A 117 2.22 -21.19 8.66
CA CYS A 117 1.25 -21.20 7.57
C CYS A 117 1.81 -20.47 6.35
N LYS A 118 1.70 -21.11 5.16
CA LYS A 118 2.14 -20.51 3.90
C LYS A 118 1.34 -19.24 3.52
N PHE A 119 0.17 -19.05 4.12
CA PHE A 119 -0.68 -17.86 3.88
C PHE A 119 -0.51 -16.78 4.95
N LYS A 120 0.45 -16.91 5.86
CA LYS A 120 0.65 -15.97 6.97
C LYS A 120 0.78 -14.53 6.47
N SER A 121 1.56 -14.31 5.42
CA SER A 121 1.78 -12.99 4.84
C SER A 121 0.53 -12.38 4.19
N LEU A 122 -0.46 -13.20 3.83
CA LEU A 122 -1.74 -12.72 3.32
C LEU A 122 -2.71 -12.38 4.46
N CYS A 123 -2.68 -13.15 5.53
CA CYS A 123 -3.56 -12.93 6.68
C CYS A 123 -3.08 -11.77 7.56
N GLU A 124 -1.78 -11.55 7.60
CA GLU A 124 -1.15 -10.45 8.33
C GLU A 124 -0.22 -9.69 7.39
N PRO A 125 -0.77 -8.96 6.41
CA PRO A 125 0.05 -8.30 5.40
C PRO A 125 0.77 -7.08 5.94
N VAL A 126 1.95 -6.81 5.37
CA VAL A 126 2.67 -5.57 5.60
C VAL A 126 1.96 -4.44 4.85
N GLY A 127 1.84 -3.29 5.47
CA GLY A 127 1.27 -2.10 4.86
C GLY A 127 -0.18 -1.81 5.22
N LEU A 128 -0.86 -2.75 5.88
CA LEU A 128 -2.20 -2.54 6.43
C LEU A 128 -2.17 -2.70 7.94
N PHE A 129 -2.90 -1.83 8.62
CA PHE A 129 -3.06 -1.88 10.08
C PHE A 129 -4.49 -2.18 10.46
N ASP A 130 -4.68 -2.81 11.59
CA ASP A 130 -6.00 -3.14 12.10
C ASP A 130 -6.86 -1.87 12.21
N GLY A 131 -8.07 -1.92 11.68
CA GLY A 131 -8.98 -0.78 11.63
C GLY A 131 -8.92 0.05 10.35
N ASP A 132 -7.98 -0.22 9.44
CA ASP A 132 -7.91 0.47 8.16
C ASP A 132 -9.19 0.23 7.34
N LYS A 133 -9.74 1.29 6.77
CA LYS A 133 -10.82 1.16 5.79
C LYS A 133 -10.23 0.89 4.42
N CYS A 134 -10.69 -0.16 3.77
CA CYS A 134 -10.18 -0.59 2.48
C CYS A 134 -11.31 -0.86 1.51
N GLN A 135 -11.03 -0.63 0.23
CA GLN A 135 -11.89 -1.08 -0.86
C GLN A 135 -11.31 -2.36 -1.45
N ILE A 136 -12.16 -3.34 -1.70
CA ILE A 136 -11.74 -4.55 -2.40
C ILE A 136 -11.63 -4.23 -3.88
N VAL A 137 -10.39 -4.19 -4.37
CA VAL A 137 -10.09 -3.88 -5.77
C VAL A 137 -10.34 -5.09 -6.67
N LYS A 138 -9.97 -6.26 -6.17
CA LYS A 138 -10.07 -7.51 -6.91
C LYS A 138 -10.29 -8.68 -5.96
N VAL A 139 -11.18 -9.59 -6.34
CA VAL A 139 -11.38 -10.87 -5.65
C VAL A 139 -10.61 -11.92 -6.45
N GLU A 140 -9.75 -12.66 -5.77
CA GLU A 140 -8.96 -13.72 -6.39
C GLU A 140 -9.51 -15.10 -5.98
N ASN A 141 -8.64 -16.03 -5.64
CA ASN A 141 -9.03 -17.40 -5.34
C ASN A 141 -9.29 -17.63 -3.85
N LYS A 142 -10.08 -18.64 -3.57
CA LYS A 142 -10.30 -19.13 -2.21
C LYS A 142 -9.00 -19.71 -1.63
N ILE A 143 -8.76 -19.46 -0.35
CA ILE A 143 -7.60 -19.95 0.38
C ILE A 143 -8.01 -21.18 1.20
N GLU A 144 -7.21 -22.24 1.13
CA GLU A 144 -7.36 -23.41 1.99
C GLU A 144 -6.68 -23.16 3.33
N CYS A 145 -7.43 -22.59 4.28
CA CYS A 145 -6.91 -22.33 5.60
C CYS A 145 -6.76 -23.62 6.40
N PRO A 146 -5.56 -23.91 6.95
CA PRO A 146 -5.36 -25.11 7.78
C PRO A 146 -6.25 -25.20 9.01
N LEU A 147 -6.75 -24.06 9.49
CA LEU A 147 -7.66 -23.98 10.64
C LEU A 147 -9.15 -24.00 10.23
N GLY A 148 -9.44 -24.13 8.95
CA GLY A 148 -10.80 -24.29 8.44
C GLY A 148 -11.59 -23.00 8.27
N TYR A 149 -10.96 -21.82 8.34
CA TYR A 149 -11.65 -20.57 8.07
C TYR A 149 -11.96 -20.40 6.59
N ASP A 150 -13.15 -19.88 6.29
CA ASP A 150 -13.55 -19.53 4.92
C ASP A 150 -12.93 -18.21 4.50
N LEU A 151 -11.75 -18.28 3.90
CA LEU A 151 -10.98 -17.10 3.48
C LEU A 151 -10.80 -17.04 1.98
N VAL A 152 -10.83 -15.83 1.44
CA VAL A 152 -10.62 -15.55 0.02
C VAL A 152 -9.49 -14.55 -0.11
N LYS A 153 -8.58 -14.80 -1.04
CA LYS A 153 -7.52 -13.86 -1.38
C LYS A 153 -8.11 -12.70 -2.17
N VAL A 154 -7.82 -11.49 -1.72
CA VAL A 154 -8.28 -10.25 -2.34
C VAL A 154 -7.14 -9.26 -2.45
N LEU A 155 -7.33 -8.25 -3.30
CA LEU A 155 -6.45 -7.10 -3.36
C LEU A 155 -7.18 -5.92 -2.74
N LEU A 156 -6.57 -5.32 -1.72
CA LEU A 156 -7.15 -4.23 -0.94
C LEU A 156 -6.47 -2.91 -1.23
N ARG A 157 -7.25 -1.86 -1.37
CA ARG A 157 -6.78 -0.48 -1.48
C ARG A 157 -7.28 0.31 -0.29
N ARG A 158 -6.36 0.83 0.52
CA ARG A 158 -6.74 1.64 1.68
C ARG A 158 -7.43 2.94 1.23
N ILE A 159 -8.52 3.28 1.90
CA ILE A 159 -9.23 4.54 1.67
C ILE A 159 -8.60 5.59 2.58
N ILE A 160 -8.03 6.61 1.95
CA ILE A 160 -7.41 7.74 2.66
C ILE A 160 -8.42 8.87 2.63
N ASP A 161 -8.92 9.24 3.79
CA ASP A 161 -9.79 10.40 3.92
C ASP A 161 -8.93 11.67 3.76
N ALA A 162 -9.28 12.47 2.77
CA ALA A 162 -8.56 13.72 2.52
C ALA A 162 -8.91 14.76 3.59
#